data_383d9e2b80790aae7329997b01259799
#
_entry.id   383d9e2b80790aae7329997b01259799
#
_cell.length_a   1.000
_cell.length_b   1.000
_cell.length_c   1.000
_cell.angle_alpha   90.00
_cell.angle_beta   90.00
_cell.angle_gamma   90.00
#
_symmetry.space_group_name_H-M   'P 1'
#
loop_
_entity.id
_entity.type
_entity.pdbx_description
1 polymer ?
#
loop_
_entity_poly.entity_id
_entity_poly.type
_entity_poly.pdbx_seq_one_letter_code
_entity_poly.pdbx_strand_id
1 'polypeptide(L)'
;SKHPNMNLVIVRENEEDLYGGIEHRLTPESVQCLKLTTQPGCERIIRYAFEYARSHGRKKVTCMTKDNIMKLTDGLFHATFDALAKEYPEIETDHLIIDIGTARVADTPEWFDVIVLPNLYGDILSDVAAQISGSVGLGASANIGTQTSMFEAIHGSAPQIAGQDVANP
;
A
#
# COMPACT_ATOMS: atom_id res chain seq x y z
N SER A 1 16.23 -12.80 -5.50
CA SER A 1 14.89 -13.00 -4.91
C SER A 1 14.74 -14.42 -4.39
N LYS A 2 14.05 -14.59 -3.26
CA LYS A 2 13.62 -15.92 -2.78
C LYS A 2 12.42 -16.45 -3.58
N HIS A 3 11.74 -15.55 -4.29
CA HIS A 3 10.53 -15.79 -5.05
C HIS A 3 10.74 -15.36 -6.51
N PRO A 4 11.24 -16.25 -7.38
CA PRO A 4 11.60 -15.90 -8.76
C PRO A 4 10.41 -15.50 -9.64
N ASN A 5 9.21 -15.94 -9.28
CA ASN A 5 7.97 -15.65 -10.01
C ASN A 5 7.16 -14.48 -9.42
N MET A 6 7.68 -13.80 -8.41
CA MET A 6 7.02 -12.64 -7.81
C MET A 6 6.89 -11.51 -8.83
N ASN A 7 5.65 -11.07 -9.07
CA ASN A 7 5.31 -9.97 -9.96
C ASN A 7 4.06 -9.27 -9.45
N LEU A 8 4.16 -8.54 -8.35
CA LEU A 8 3.06 -7.82 -7.74
C LEU A 8 3.28 -6.31 -7.77
N VAL A 9 2.18 -5.57 -7.72
CA VAL A 9 2.16 -4.11 -7.64
C VAL A 9 1.40 -3.70 -6.39
N ILE A 10 1.94 -2.76 -5.63
CA ILE A 10 1.31 -2.19 -4.44
C ILE A 10 0.82 -0.79 -4.78
N VAL A 11 -0.48 -0.57 -4.65
CA VAL A 11 -1.15 0.72 -4.82
C VAL A 11 -1.50 1.24 -3.42
N ARG A 12 -0.63 2.12 -2.92
CA ARG A 12 -0.71 2.69 -1.57
C ARG A 12 -1.46 4.02 -1.60
N GLU A 13 -2.46 4.17 -0.74
CA GLU A 13 -3.00 5.50 -0.43
C GLU A 13 -1.89 6.35 0.22
N ASN A 14 -1.74 7.63 -0.12
CA ASN A 14 -0.61 8.45 0.32
C ASN A 14 -0.95 9.88 0.79
N GLU A 15 -2.23 10.19 1.03
CA GLU A 15 -2.67 11.52 1.47
C GLU A 15 -3.28 11.53 2.89
N GLU A 16 -3.86 10.42 3.32
CA GLU A 16 -4.67 10.30 4.53
C GLU A 16 -4.04 9.35 5.56
N ASP A 17 -4.91 8.67 6.32
CA ASP A 17 -4.55 7.69 7.34
C ASP A 17 -3.88 8.37 8.56
N LEU A 18 -2.96 7.69 9.20
CA LEU A 18 -2.13 8.21 10.29
C LEU A 18 -1.11 9.25 9.81
N TYR A 19 -0.80 9.26 8.52
CA TYR A 19 0.13 10.21 7.88
C TYR A 19 -0.41 11.64 7.85
N GLY A 20 -1.70 11.85 8.14
CA GLY A 20 -2.25 13.19 8.40
C GLY A 20 -1.65 13.88 9.62
N GLY A 21 -0.96 13.14 10.49
CA GLY A 21 -0.21 13.66 11.64
C GLY A 21 -1.11 14.34 12.68
N ILE A 22 -2.36 13.92 12.78
CA ILE A 22 -3.31 14.52 13.74
C ILE A 22 -3.10 13.87 15.10
N GLU A 23 -2.24 14.47 15.89
CA GLU A 23 -1.91 13.98 17.22
C GLU A 23 -2.15 15.04 18.29
N HIS A 24 -2.51 14.60 19.49
CA HIS A 24 -2.57 15.48 20.65
C HIS A 24 -2.32 14.73 21.96
N ARG A 25 -1.84 15.47 22.94
CA ARG A 25 -1.61 14.97 24.28
C ARG A 25 -2.85 15.19 25.14
N LEU A 26 -3.42 14.11 25.63
CA LEU A 26 -4.58 14.17 26.55
C LEU A 26 -4.14 14.47 27.98
N THR A 27 -3.06 13.82 28.43
CA THR A 27 -2.43 14.01 29.75
C THR A 27 -0.92 13.93 29.60
N PRO A 28 -0.10 14.24 30.64
CA PRO A 28 1.35 14.03 30.56
C PRO A 28 1.76 12.61 30.16
N GLU A 29 0.92 11.62 30.45
CA GLU A 29 1.19 10.19 30.26
C GLU A 29 0.40 9.58 29.08
N SER A 30 -0.48 10.34 28.43
CA SER A 30 -1.38 9.82 27.37
C SER A 30 -1.40 10.72 26.17
N VAL A 31 -1.14 10.13 25.00
CA VAL A 31 -1.22 10.78 23.70
C VAL A 31 -2.19 10.04 22.79
N GLN A 32 -2.79 10.75 21.86
CA GLN A 32 -3.76 10.24 20.89
C GLN A 32 -3.30 10.56 19.48
N CYS A 33 -3.50 9.62 18.56
CA CYS A 33 -3.38 9.84 17.13
C CYS A 33 -4.71 9.51 16.46
N LEU A 34 -5.14 10.32 15.50
CA LEU A 34 -6.37 10.11 14.75
C LEU A 34 -6.06 9.57 13.36
N LYS A 35 -6.64 8.41 13.05
CA LYS A 35 -6.65 7.87 11.70
C LYS A 35 -7.77 8.56 10.92
N LEU A 36 -7.43 9.24 9.83
CA LEU A 36 -8.38 9.87 8.92
C LEU A 36 -8.60 8.97 7.71
N THR A 37 -9.85 8.71 7.37
CA THR A 37 -10.24 8.00 6.14
C THR A 37 -11.45 8.71 5.56
N THR A 38 -11.37 9.12 4.30
CA THR A 38 -12.48 9.80 3.63
C THR A 38 -12.99 8.98 2.44
N GLN A 39 -14.27 9.10 2.13
CA GLN A 39 -14.86 8.46 0.96
C GLN A 39 -14.15 8.87 -0.35
N PRO A 40 -13.90 10.17 -0.62
CA PRO A 40 -13.19 10.58 -1.84
C PRO A 40 -11.76 10.04 -1.93
N GLY A 41 -11.05 9.95 -0.80
CA GLY A 41 -9.69 9.38 -0.75
C GLY A 41 -9.72 7.89 -1.09
N CYS A 42 -10.63 7.12 -0.47
CA CYS A 42 -10.82 5.71 -0.78
C CYS A 42 -11.17 5.49 -2.26
N GLU A 43 -12.14 6.24 -2.79
CA GLU A 43 -12.55 6.12 -4.20
C GLU A 43 -11.39 6.38 -5.17
N ARG A 44 -10.60 7.40 -4.91
CA ARG A 44 -9.46 7.77 -5.76
C ARG A 44 -8.44 6.65 -5.87
N ILE A 45 -7.96 6.14 -4.74
CA ILE A 45 -6.90 5.13 -4.75
C ILE A 45 -7.40 3.77 -5.23
N ILE A 46 -8.61 3.38 -4.85
CA ILE A 46 -9.18 2.10 -5.26
C ILE A 46 -9.48 2.12 -6.76
N ARG A 47 -10.05 3.19 -7.28
CA ARG A 47 -10.27 3.36 -8.73
C ARG A 47 -8.95 3.33 -9.50
N TYR A 48 -7.92 4.00 -8.98
CA TYR A 48 -6.59 3.93 -9.57
C TYR A 48 -6.07 2.49 -9.65
N ALA A 49 -6.24 1.69 -8.59
CA ALA A 49 -5.80 0.30 -8.59
C ALA A 49 -6.51 -0.55 -9.67
N PHE A 50 -7.80 -0.38 -9.84
CA PHE A 50 -8.56 -1.07 -10.88
C PHE A 50 -8.19 -0.61 -12.28
N GLU A 51 -8.05 0.71 -12.51
CA GLU A 51 -7.63 1.25 -13.81
C GLU A 51 -6.20 0.83 -14.16
N TYR A 52 -5.31 0.80 -13.16
CA TYR A 52 -3.97 0.26 -13.33
C TYR A 52 -4.03 -1.22 -13.75
N ALA A 53 -4.79 -2.02 -13.04
CA ALA A 53 -4.95 -3.45 -13.37
C ALA A 53 -5.48 -3.63 -14.79
N ARG A 54 -6.52 -2.92 -15.17
CA ARG A 54 -7.12 -2.95 -16.53
C ARG A 54 -6.10 -2.56 -17.60
N SER A 55 -5.42 -1.42 -17.44
CA SER A 55 -4.50 -0.88 -18.44
C SER A 55 -3.23 -1.69 -18.62
N HIS A 56 -2.81 -2.43 -17.59
CA HIS A 56 -1.60 -3.27 -17.62
C HIS A 56 -1.89 -4.77 -17.76
N GLY A 57 -3.14 -5.14 -18.06
CA GLY A 57 -3.52 -6.52 -18.28
C GLY A 57 -3.42 -7.41 -17.03
N ARG A 58 -3.42 -6.80 -15.84
CA ARG A 58 -3.46 -7.48 -14.55
C ARG A 58 -4.84 -8.11 -14.35
N LYS A 59 -4.92 -9.19 -13.59
CA LYS A 59 -6.11 -10.02 -13.50
C LYS A 59 -6.80 -9.97 -12.14
N LYS A 60 -6.09 -9.55 -11.10
CA LYS A 60 -6.60 -9.58 -9.73
C LYS A 60 -6.23 -8.31 -8.97
N VAL A 61 -7.18 -7.77 -8.21
CA VAL A 61 -6.94 -6.71 -7.22
C VAL A 61 -7.33 -7.23 -5.85
N THR A 62 -6.37 -7.25 -4.93
CA THR A 62 -6.58 -7.63 -3.53
C THR A 62 -6.61 -6.39 -2.66
N CYS A 63 -7.71 -6.17 -1.96
CA CYS A 63 -7.82 -5.14 -0.93
C CYS A 63 -7.28 -5.66 0.40
N MET A 64 -6.49 -4.85 1.11
CA MET A 64 -6.04 -5.21 2.45
C MET A 64 -6.39 -4.12 3.47
N THR A 65 -7.03 -4.51 4.56
CA THR A 65 -7.46 -3.61 5.64
C THR A 65 -7.32 -4.28 7.00
N LYS A 66 -7.62 -3.55 8.07
CA LYS A 66 -7.80 -4.08 9.42
C LYS A 66 -9.23 -3.85 9.94
N ASP A 67 -10.22 -4.01 9.09
CA ASP A 67 -11.63 -3.72 9.35
C ASP A 67 -12.28 -4.62 10.41
N ASN A 68 -11.66 -5.75 10.74
CA ASN A 68 -12.07 -6.55 11.90
C ASN A 68 -11.85 -5.81 13.23
N ILE A 69 -10.99 -4.80 13.27
CA ILE A 69 -10.73 -3.93 14.42
C ILE A 69 -11.24 -2.51 14.15
N MET A 70 -10.79 -1.87 13.07
CA MET A 70 -11.17 -0.50 12.71
C MET A 70 -12.37 -0.50 11.78
N LYS A 71 -13.54 -0.79 12.37
CA LYS A 71 -14.77 -1.05 11.63
C LYS A 71 -15.32 0.16 10.86
N LEU A 72 -14.99 1.38 11.29
CA LEU A 72 -15.44 2.60 10.62
C LEU A 72 -14.44 3.06 9.56
N THR A 73 -13.19 3.27 9.92
CA THR A 73 -12.17 3.79 8.99
C THR A 73 -11.81 2.76 7.92
N ASP A 74 -11.34 1.59 8.33
CA ASP A 74 -10.99 0.51 7.40
C ASP A 74 -12.22 -0.13 6.78
N GLY A 75 -13.35 -0.16 7.53
CA GLY A 75 -14.64 -0.58 6.99
C GLY A 75 -15.14 0.30 5.85
N LEU A 76 -14.90 1.63 5.91
CA LEU A 76 -15.21 2.54 4.81
C LEU A 76 -14.35 2.21 3.57
N PHE A 77 -13.05 1.97 3.77
CA PHE A 77 -12.16 1.59 2.68
C PHE A 77 -12.61 0.29 2.00
N HIS A 78 -12.89 -0.75 2.78
CA HIS A 78 -13.37 -2.05 2.28
C HIS A 78 -14.73 -1.93 1.58
N ALA A 79 -15.70 -1.26 2.17
CA ALA A 79 -17.00 -1.06 1.54
C ALA A 79 -16.91 -0.28 0.22
N THR A 80 -16.00 0.70 0.13
CA THR A 80 -15.74 1.44 -1.10
C THR A 80 -15.10 0.53 -2.16
N PHE A 81 -14.19 -0.35 -1.76
CA PHE A 81 -13.61 -1.36 -2.64
C PHE A 81 -14.69 -2.28 -3.23
N ASP A 82 -15.57 -2.83 -2.39
CA ASP A 82 -16.65 -3.71 -2.83
C ASP A 82 -17.64 -3.01 -3.78
N ALA A 83 -17.88 -1.72 -3.54
CA ALA A 83 -18.75 -0.93 -4.40
C ALA A 83 -18.13 -0.72 -5.79
N LEU A 84 -16.86 -0.30 -5.84
CA LEU A 84 -16.13 -0.04 -7.08
C LEU A 84 -15.81 -1.32 -7.86
N ALA A 85 -15.56 -2.44 -7.20
CA ALA A 85 -15.31 -3.73 -7.84
C ALA A 85 -16.40 -4.12 -8.85
N LYS A 86 -17.63 -3.71 -8.61
CA LYS A 86 -18.78 -3.98 -9.50
C LYS A 86 -18.67 -3.29 -10.86
N GLU A 87 -17.86 -2.23 -10.97
CA GLU A 87 -17.59 -1.52 -12.22
C GLU A 87 -16.52 -2.23 -13.08
N TYR A 88 -15.85 -3.26 -12.53
CA TYR A 88 -14.72 -3.99 -13.14
C TYR A 88 -14.94 -5.51 -13.10
N PRO A 89 -16.03 -6.03 -13.69
CA PRO A 89 -16.39 -7.45 -13.59
C PRO A 89 -15.37 -8.39 -14.22
N GLU A 90 -14.46 -7.87 -15.05
CA GLU A 90 -13.39 -8.63 -15.68
C GLU A 90 -12.16 -8.85 -14.78
N ILE A 91 -12.09 -8.17 -13.60
CA ILE A 91 -10.98 -8.26 -12.67
C ILE A 91 -11.42 -9.08 -11.46
N GLU A 92 -10.66 -10.12 -11.14
CA GLU A 92 -10.87 -10.88 -9.90
C GLU A 92 -10.60 -10.00 -8.69
N THR A 93 -11.42 -10.10 -7.67
CA THR A 93 -11.28 -9.32 -6.43
C THR A 93 -11.21 -10.20 -5.21
N ASP A 94 -10.45 -9.75 -4.22
CA ASP A 94 -10.27 -10.44 -2.95
C ASP A 94 -10.00 -9.43 -1.84
N HIS A 95 -10.32 -9.81 -0.61
CA HIS A 95 -10.02 -9.02 0.57
C HIS A 95 -9.32 -9.87 1.64
N LEU A 96 -8.24 -9.31 2.19
CA LEU A 96 -7.52 -9.92 3.30
C LEU A 96 -7.34 -8.93 4.45
N ILE A 97 -7.38 -9.46 5.65
CA ILE A 97 -6.92 -8.72 6.82
C ILE A 97 -5.40 -8.55 6.72
N ILE A 98 -4.90 -7.34 6.97
CA ILE A 98 -3.53 -6.92 6.67
C ILE A 98 -2.45 -7.83 7.27
N ASP A 99 -2.63 -8.35 8.48
CA ASP A 99 -1.65 -9.23 9.12
C ASP A 99 -1.49 -10.55 8.37
N ILE A 100 -2.57 -11.22 8.03
CA ILE A 100 -2.49 -12.45 7.22
C ILE A 100 -2.08 -12.14 5.77
N GLY A 101 -2.51 -11.00 5.23
CA GLY A 101 -2.07 -10.52 3.91
C GLY A 101 -0.56 -10.34 3.85
N THR A 102 0.03 -9.68 4.85
CA THR A 102 1.48 -9.48 4.96
C THR A 102 2.23 -10.82 5.08
N ALA A 103 1.73 -11.74 5.90
CA ALA A 103 2.33 -13.07 6.04
C ALA A 103 2.33 -13.83 4.69
N ARG A 104 1.24 -13.74 3.93
CA ARG A 104 1.15 -14.37 2.60
C ARG A 104 2.06 -13.70 1.57
N VAL A 105 2.19 -12.38 1.57
CA VAL A 105 3.14 -11.69 0.69
C VAL A 105 4.58 -12.15 0.98
N ALA A 106 4.92 -12.38 2.24
CA ALA A 106 6.24 -12.88 2.61
C ALA A 106 6.50 -14.34 2.22
N ASP A 107 5.46 -15.17 2.17
CA ASP A 107 5.55 -16.61 1.93
C ASP A 107 5.23 -17.02 0.49
N THR A 108 4.16 -16.48 -0.06
CA THR A 108 3.62 -16.84 -1.38
C THR A 108 3.24 -15.58 -2.19
N PRO A 109 4.19 -14.67 -2.49
CA PRO A 109 3.90 -13.42 -3.19
C PRO A 109 3.32 -13.62 -4.60
N GLU A 110 3.55 -14.76 -5.22
CA GLU A 110 3.03 -15.13 -6.54
C GLU A 110 1.49 -15.23 -6.58
N TRP A 111 0.86 -15.32 -5.42
CA TRP A 111 -0.60 -15.35 -5.31
C TRP A 111 -1.25 -13.99 -5.55
N PHE A 112 -0.47 -12.92 -5.44
CA PHE A 112 -0.92 -11.54 -5.61
C PHE A 112 -0.57 -11.01 -6.99
N ASP A 113 -1.40 -10.05 -7.46
CA ASP A 113 -1.16 -9.34 -8.72
C ASP A 113 -1.12 -7.82 -8.46
N VAL A 114 -2.24 -7.19 -8.10
CA VAL A 114 -2.29 -5.82 -7.61
C VAL A 114 -2.86 -5.82 -6.20
N ILE A 115 -2.22 -5.10 -5.29
CA ILE A 115 -2.69 -4.93 -3.90
C ILE A 115 -3.04 -3.45 -3.70
N VAL A 116 -4.22 -3.16 -3.14
CA VAL A 116 -4.64 -1.81 -2.76
C VAL A 116 -4.92 -1.75 -1.27
N LEU A 117 -4.43 -0.70 -0.60
CA LEU A 117 -4.51 -0.61 0.85
C LEU A 117 -4.32 0.84 1.37
N PRO A 118 -4.76 1.13 2.62
CA PRO A 118 -4.48 2.37 3.33
C PRO A 118 -2.99 2.68 3.47
N ASN A 119 -2.69 3.93 3.77
CA ASN A 119 -1.34 4.51 3.74
C ASN A 119 -0.33 3.76 4.60
N LEU A 120 -0.54 3.65 5.91
CA LEU A 120 0.43 3.01 6.81
C LEU A 120 0.68 1.54 6.45
N TYR A 121 -0.37 0.81 6.08
CA TYR A 121 -0.19 -0.59 5.68
C TYR A 121 0.59 -0.70 4.37
N GLY A 122 0.36 0.23 3.44
CA GLY A 122 1.10 0.30 2.18
C GLY A 122 2.58 0.57 2.40
N ASP A 123 2.92 1.46 3.34
CA ASP A 123 4.29 1.74 3.74
C ASP A 123 5.00 0.47 4.23
N ILE A 124 4.40 -0.20 5.21
CA ILE A 124 4.99 -1.40 5.80
C ILE A 124 5.08 -2.55 4.77
N LEU A 125 4.00 -2.78 4.02
CA LEU A 125 3.94 -3.90 3.08
C LEU A 125 4.87 -3.72 1.89
N SER A 126 5.07 -2.49 1.42
CA SER A 126 5.99 -2.21 0.31
C SER A 126 7.43 -2.54 0.68
N ASP A 127 7.87 -2.25 1.91
CA ASP A 127 9.20 -2.60 2.40
C ASP A 127 9.39 -4.13 2.52
N VAL A 128 8.37 -4.83 3.01
CA VAL A 128 8.38 -6.31 3.05
C VAL A 128 8.52 -6.88 1.63
N ALA A 129 7.71 -6.39 0.70
CA ALA A 129 7.73 -6.83 -0.70
C ALA A 129 9.09 -6.54 -1.37
N ALA A 130 9.64 -5.35 -1.17
CA ALA A 130 10.95 -4.98 -1.68
C ALA A 130 12.07 -5.86 -1.12
N GLN A 131 12.03 -6.15 0.18
CA GLN A 131 13.04 -6.98 0.83
C GLN A 131 13.04 -8.43 0.31
N ILE A 132 11.86 -9.02 0.08
CA ILE A 132 11.76 -10.39 -0.47
C ILE A 132 12.07 -10.44 -1.96
N SER A 133 11.89 -9.35 -2.70
CA SER A 133 12.25 -9.25 -4.13
C SER A 133 13.76 -9.23 -4.35
N GLY A 134 14.52 -8.78 -3.37
CA GLY A 134 15.98 -8.74 -3.41
C GLY A 134 16.60 -7.76 -2.43
N SER A 135 16.17 -6.52 -2.45
CA SER A 135 16.60 -5.47 -1.53
C SER A 135 15.68 -4.25 -1.64
N VAL A 136 15.46 -3.57 -0.53
CA VAL A 136 14.79 -2.25 -0.51
C VAL A 136 15.53 -1.25 -1.42
N GLY A 137 16.84 -1.36 -1.57
CA GLY A 137 17.62 -0.50 -2.45
C GLY A 137 17.34 -0.66 -3.96
N LEU A 138 16.62 -1.72 -4.36
CA LEU A 138 16.21 -1.95 -5.76
C LEU A 138 14.76 -1.55 -6.05
N GLY A 139 14.01 -1.15 -5.03
CA GLY A 139 12.62 -0.77 -5.16
C GLY A 139 12.46 0.61 -5.79
N ALA A 140 11.49 0.73 -6.68
CA ALA A 140 11.09 2.01 -7.26
C ALA A 140 9.64 2.31 -6.90
N SER A 141 9.31 3.58 -6.72
CA SER A 141 7.94 4.03 -6.50
C SER A 141 7.57 5.21 -7.39
N ALA A 142 6.27 5.40 -7.55
CA ALA A 142 5.71 6.53 -8.28
C ALA A 142 4.54 7.11 -7.49
N ASN A 143 4.58 8.42 -7.24
CA ASN A 143 3.44 9.19 -6.75
C ASN A 143 2.73 9.80 -7.95
N ILE A 144 1.55 9.31 -8.23
CA ILE A 144 0.80 9.66 -9.46
C ILE A 144 -0.28 10.68 -9.11
N GLY A 145 -0.10 11.89 -9.57
CA GLY A 145 -1.09 12.96 -9.50
C GLY A 145 -1.87 13.13 -10.80
N THR A 146 -2.83 14.04 -10.79
CA THR A 146 -3.70 14.30 -11.96
C THR A 146 -2.99 15.04 -13.10
N GLN A 147 -1.94 15.80 -12.80
CA GLN A 147 -1.21 16.63 -13.77
C GLN A 147 0.28 16.30 -13.81
N THR A 148 0.83 15.82 -12.72
CA THR A 148 2.26 15.52 -12.57
C THR A 148 2.45 14.21 -11.84
N SER A 149 3.56 13.54 -12.10
CA SER A 149 3.97 12.33 -11.38
C SER A 149 5.40 12.51 -10.86
N MET A 150 5.67 11.99 -9.67
CA MET A 150 6.99 11.96 -9.08
C MET A 150 7.47 10.51 -8.99
N PHE A 151 8.68 10.25 -9.45
CA PHE A 151 9.31 8.93 -9.36
C PHE A 151 10.47 9.01 -8.38
N GLU A 152 10.54 8.07 -7.48
CA GLU A 152 11.56 8.04 -6.44
C GLU A 152 11.96 6.60 -6.08
N ALA A 153 13.13 6.48 -5.44
CA ALA A 153 13.52 5.23 -4.79
C ALA A 153 12.75 5.10 -3.46
N ILE A 154 12.43 3.87 -3.07
CA ILE A 154 11.73 3.61 -1.80
C ILE A 154 12.65 3.60 -0.58
N HIS A 155 13.98 3.49 -0.79
CA HIS A 155 14.97 3.44 0.29
C HIS A 155 15.18 4.81 0.95
N GLY A 156 15.57 4.80 2.22
CA GLY A 156 15.97 5.99 2.96
C GLY A 156 17.35 6.52 2.54
N SER A 157 17.81 7.58 3.19
CA SER A 157 19.06 8.28 2.90
C SER A 157 20.34 7.56 3.36
N ALA A 158 20.23 6.49 4.14
CA ALA A 158 21.33 5.64 4.63
C ALA A 158 22.55 6.43 5.17
N PRO A 159 22.36 7.31 6.18
CA PRO A 159 23.42 8.22 6.64
C PRO A 159 24.66 7.49 7.15
N GLN A 160 24.55 6.20 7.50
CA GLN A 160 25.68 5.38 7.98
C GLN A 160 26.75 5.13 6.92
N ILE A 161 26.40 5.22 5.64
CA ILE A 161 27.31 5.00 4.51
C ILE A 161 27.58 6.28 3.70
N ALA A 162 27.14 7.43 4.21
CA ALA A 162 27.37 8.71 3.54
C ALA A 162 28.87 8.98 3.35
N GLY A 163 29.28 9.37 2.14
CA GLY A 163 30.68 9.66 1.80
C GLY A 163 31.60 8.44 1.64
N GLN A 164 31.07 7.22 1.69
CA GLN A 164 31.86 5.99 1.54
C GLN A 164 31.89 5.44 0.11
N ASP A 165 31.06 5.97 -0.79
CA ASP A 165 30.92 5.55 -2.20
C ASP A 165 30.66 4.03 -2.37
N VAL A 166 29.90 3.44 -1.43
CA VAL A 166 29.58 1.99 -1.43
C VAL A 166 28.14 1.69 -1.85
N ALA A 167 27.28 2.71 -1.97
CA ALA A 167 25.92 2.52 -2.43
C ALA A 167 25.92 2.21 -3.93
N ASN A 168 25.14 1.20 -4.31
CA ASN A 168 24.84 0.87 -5.70
C ASN A 168 23.32 0.95 -5.89
N PRO A 169 22.78 2.09 -6.42
CA PRO A 169 21.35 2.29 -6.60
C PRO A 169 20.77 1.41 -7.70
#